data_28841cab01b39c557c10aff3000faf13
#
_entry.id   28841cab01b39c557c10aff3000faf13
#
_cell.length_a   1.000
_cell.length_b   1.000
_cell.length_c   1.000
_cell.angle_alpha   90.00
_cell.angle_beta   90.00
_cell.angle_gamma   90.00
#
_symmetry.space_group_name_H-M   'P 1'
#
loop_
_entity.id
_entity.type
_entity.pdbx_description
1 polymer ?
#
loop_
_entity_poly.entity_id
_entity_poly.type
_entity_poly.pdbx_seq_one_letter_code
_entity_poly.pdbx_strand_id
1 'polypeptide(L)'
;KYPLYNDDDQNYDGYCKFFMFGDTRGRIPDHISIYNKVGLAHGFLLDNAYVVDVKNKVEFFLSAVVYINNNETLNDDTYEYDEISIPFLSELGRVIYEYELSRTRNYSPDLNRIKLEY
;
A
#
# COMPACT_ATOMS: atom_id res chain seq x y z
N LYS A 1 6.89 12.24 4.85
CA LYS A 1 5.73 12.79 5.57
C LYS A 1 5.87 14.30 5.52
N TYR A 2 4.98 14.95 4.83
CA TYR A 2 5.00 16.41 4.69
C TYR A 2 3.88 16.99 5.55
N PRO A 3 4.17 17.58 6.74
CA PRO A 3 3.15 18.08 7.67
C PRO A 3 2.18 19.08 7.03
N LEU A 4 2.63 19.81 6.00
CA LEU A 4 1.82 20.80 5.28
C LEU A 4 0.67 20.19 4.43
N TYR A 5 0.72 18.88 4.16
CA TYR A 5 -0.27 18.19 3.32
C TYR A 5 -1.03 17.10 4.08
N ASN A 6 -0.85 17.01 5.39
CA ASN A 6 -1.36 15.93 6.21
C ASN A 6 -2.69 16.28 6.90
N ASP A 7 -3.38 17.28 6.40
CA ASP A 7 -4.35 18.02 7.20
C ASP A 7 -5.78 17.97 6.66
N ASP A 8 -6.06 17.17 5.66
CA ASP A 8 -7.42 17.12 5.18
C ASP A 8 -7.91 15.70 4.85
N ASP A 9 -9.22 15.57 4.81
CA ASP A 9 -9.93 14.34 4.46
C ASP A 9 -9.54 13.77 3.09
N GLN A 10 -8.81 14.53 2.27
CA GLN A 10 -8.40 14.13 0.93
C GLN A 10 -6.98 13.59 0.87
N ASN A 11 -6.10 13.92 1.83
CA ASN A 11 -4.68 13.55 1.81
C ASN A 11 -4.26 12.75 3.06
N TYR A 12 -5.12 11.82 3.51
CA TYR A 12 -4.79 10.95 4.62
C TYR A 12 -3.61 10.00 4.28
N ASP A 13 -2.92 9.50 5.29
CA ASP A 13 -1.70 8.69 5.12
C ASP A 13 -1.87 7.49 4.19
N GLY A 14 -3.03 6.82 4.21
CA GLY A 14 -3.36 5.67 3.36
C GLY A 14 -3.77 6.03 1.93
N TYR A 15 -3.94 7.34 1.62
CA TYR A 15 -4.30 7.75 0.27
C TYR A 15 -3.26 7.28 -0.74
N CYS A 16 -3.69 6.55 -1.76
CA CYS A 16 -2.82 5.90 -2.75
C CYS A 16 -1.75 4.96 -2.15
N LYS A 17 -1.98 4.40 -0.95
CA LYS A 17 -1.19 3.33 -0.34
C LYS A 17 -2.07 2.08 -0.25
N PHE A 18 -2.39 1.47 -1.42
CA PHE A 18 -3.40 0.42 -1.47
C PHE A 18 -3.01 -0.81 -0.66
N PHE A 19 -1.73 -1.21 -0.67
CA PHE A 19 -1.27 -2.26 0.23
C PHE A 19 -1.28 -1.79 1.69
N MET A 20 -1.84 -2.62 2.56
CA MET A 20 -1.92 -2.49 4.01
C MET A 20 -2.87 -1.40 4.52
N PHE A 21 -2.93 -0.22 3.90
CA PHE A 21 -3.58 0.96 4.48
C PHE A 21 -4.60 1.65 3.57
N GLY A 22 -4.83 1.16 2.35
CA GLY A 22 -5.73 1.80 1.40
C GLY A 22 -7.19 1.87 1.85
N ASP A 23 -7.62 0.90 2.66
CA ASP A 23 -8.97 0.79 3.21
C ASP A 23 -9.14 1.50 4.57
N THR A 24 -8.12 2.20 5.06
CA THR A 24 -8.17 2.90 6.35
C THR A 24 -7.87 4.39 6.19
N ARG A 25 -8.46 5.20 7.06
CA ARG A 25 -8.11 6.61 7.21
C ARG A 25 -7.18 6.87 8.41
N GLY A 26 -6.71 5.79 9.03
CA GLY A 26 -5.78 5.84 10.14
C GLY A 26 -4.38 6.28 9.71
N ARG A 27 -3.61 6.72 10.67
CA ARG A 27 -2.22 7.10 10.46
C ARG A 27 -1.35 5.86 10.25
N ILE A 28 -0.48 5.88 9.24
CA ILE A 28 0.55 4.84 9.06
C ILE A 28 1.57 4.96 10.19
N PRO A 29 1.90 3.85 10.90
CA PRO A 29 2.90 3.87 11.96
C PRO A 29 4.23 4.47 11.50
N ASP A 30 4.87 5.28 12.35
CA ASP A 30 6.08 6.02 12.01
C ASP A 30 7.27 5.13 11.60
N HIS A 31 7.26 3.87 12.03
CA HIS A 31 8.29 2.89 11.68
C HIS A 31 8.06 2.21 10.33
N ILE A 32 6.91 2.43 9.68
CA ILE A 32 6.57 1.86 8.37
C ILE A 32 6.65 2.97 7.31
N SER A 33 7.33 2.67 6.22
CA SER A 33 7.38 3.52 5.03
C SER A 33 6.99 2.70 3.81
N ILE A 34 6.15 3.29 2.95
CA ILE A 34 5.69 2.67 1.71
C ILE A 34 6.02 3.60 0.55
N TYR A 35 6.88 3.14 -0.34
CA TYR A 35 7.26 3.83 -1.57
C TYR A 35 6.60 3.09 -2.73
N ASN A 36 5.58 3.71 -3.35
CA ASN A 36 4.77 3.00 -4.31
C ASN A 36 4.36 3.84 -5.52
N LYS A 37 3.90 3.14 -6.54
CA LYS A 37 3.23 3.71 -7.70
C LYS A 37 1.97 2.91 -7.97
N VAL A 38 0.84 3.58 -7.86
CA VAL A 38 -0.49 3.03 -8.15
C VAL A 38 -0.91 3.31 -9.58
N GLY A 39 -1.87 2.54 -10.05
CA GLY A 39 -2.60 2.78 -11.27
C GLY A 39 -4.03 2.25 -11.17
N LEU A 40 -4.95 2.96 -11.79
CA LEU A 40 -6.34 2.51 -11.93
C LEU A 40 -6.90 2.98 -13.27
N ALA A 41 -7.55 2.07 -13.96
CA ALA A 41 -8.26 2.36 -15.21
C ALA A 41 -9.17 1.18 -15.60
N HIS A 42 -10.37 1.47 -16.03
CA HIS A 42 -11.30 0.50 -16.64
C HIS A 42 -11.53 -0.78 -15.83
N GLY A 43 -11.60 -0.65 -14.49
CA GLY A 43 -11.77 -1.79 -13.58
C GLY A 43 -10.48 -2.44 -13.12
N PHE A 44 -9.32 -2.08 -13.68
CA PHE A 44 -8.02 -2.49 -13.18
C PHE A 44 -7.55 -1.57 -12.06
N LEU A 45 -7.13 -2.15 -10.96
CA LEU A 45 -6.43 -1.48 -9.87
C LEU A 45 -5.11 -2.17 -9.63
N LEU A 46 -4.04 -1.41 -9.56
CA LEU A 46 -2.71 -1.96 -9.28
C LEU A 46 -1.98 -1.12 -8.24
N ASP A 47 -1.15 -1.78 -7.47
CA ASP A 47 -0.10 -1.16 -6.69
C ASP A 47 1.21 -1.91 -6.88
N ASN A 48 2.29 -1.16 -6.90
CA ASN A 48 3.65 -1.66 -6.95
C ASN A 48 4.45 -0.91 -5.89
N ALA A 49 4.77 -1.57 -4.80
CA ALA A 49 5.29 -0.95 -3.60
C ALA A 49 6.58 -1.60 -3.09
N TYR A 50 7.47 -0.76 -2.59
CA TYR A 50 8.54 -1.13 -1.68
C TYR A 50 8.12 -0.75 -0.26
N VAL A 51 7.96 -1.74 0.59
CA VAL A 51 7.54 -1.59 2.00
C VAL A 51 8.75 -1.79 2.90
N VAL A 52 8.92 -0.89 3.86
CA VAL A 52 10.01 -0.92 4.83
C VAL A 52 9.47 -0.72 6.23
N ASP A 53 9.84 -1.61 7.15
CA ASP A 53 9.64 -1.47 8.58
C ASP A 53 11.00 -1.43 9.28
N VAL A 54 11.39 -0.24 9.70
CA VAL A 54 12.69 -0.03 10.34
C VAL A 54 12.77 -0.60 11.76
N LYS A 55 11.64 -0.76 12.44
CA LYS A 55 11.55 -1.31 13.80
C LYS A 55 11.79 -2.82 13.81
N ASN A 56 11.11 -3.54 12.90
CA ASN A 56 11.17 -4.99 12.83
C ASN A 56 12.19 -5.49 11.80
N LYS A 57 12.92 -4.58 11.14
CA LYS A 57 13.92 -4.88 10.09
C LYS A 57 13.32 -5.72 8.97
N VAL A 58 12.15 -5.31 8.50
CA VAL A 58 11.44 -5.93 7.37
C VAL A 58 11.52 -5.03 6.17
N GLU A 59 11.82 -5.61 5.02
CA GLU A 59 11.67 -4.96 3.72
C GLU A 59 11.20 -5.98 2.69
N PHE A 60 10.32 -5.55 1.80
CA PHE A 60 9.89 -6.35 0.65
C PHE A 60 9.34 -5.49 -0.48
N PHE A 61 9.41 -6.04 -1.70
CA PHE A 61 8.65 -5.53 -2.83
C PHE A 61 7.39 -6.35 -3.02
N LEU A 62 6.30 -5.67 -3.30
CA LEU A 62 5.01 -6.29 -3.62
C LEU A 62 4.41 -5.59 -4.84
N SER A 63 4.01 -6.37 -5.82
CA SER A 63 3.27 -5.89 -6.98
C SER A 63 2.05 -6.76 -7.17
N ALA A 64 0.90 -6.15 -7.31
CA ALA A 64 -0.34 -6.85 -7.62
C ALA A 64 -1.24 -5.98 -8.49
N VAL A 65 -2.04 -6.65 -9.31
CA VAL A 65 -3.12 -6.06 -10.09
C VAL A 65 -4.39 -6.87 -9.84
N VAL A 66 -5.50 -6.18 -9.68
CA VAL A 66 -6.83 -6.78 -9.59
C VAL A 66 -7.72 -6.15 -10.67
N TYR A 67 -8.61 -6.96 -11.23
CA TYR A 67 -9.61 -6.50 -12.19
C TYR A 67 -11.01 -6.80 -11.64
N ILE A 68 -11.83 -5.76 -11.54
CA ILE A 68 -13.23 -5.85 -11.16
C ILE A 68 -14.04 -4.91 -12.04
N ASN A 69 -15.05 -5.46 -12.70
CA ASN A 69 -16.00 -4.73 -13.53
C ASN A 69 -17.28 -5.54 -13.62
N ASN A 70 -18.16 -5.40 -12.63
CA ASN A 70 -19.34 -6.25 -12.49
C ASN A 70 -20.41 -6.02 -13.57
N ASN A 71 -20.48 -4.83 -14.14
CA ASN A 71 -21.44 -4.52 -15.18
C ASN A 71 -20.92 -4.80 -16.60
N GLU A 72 -19.68 -5.31 -16.72
CA GLU A 72 -19.01 -5.66 -17.98
C GLU A 72 -18.93 -4.52 -19.01
N THR A 73 -19.17 -3.28 -18.58
CA THR A 73 -19.08 -2.10 -19.43
C THR A 73 -17.75 -1.38 -19.19
N LEU A 74 -17.00 -1.17 -20.26
CA LEU A 74 -15.72 -0.45 -20.19
C LEU A 74 -15.95 1.06 -20.41
N ASN A 75 -15.13 1.86 -19.74
CA ASN A 75 -15.08 3.31 -19.91
C ASN A 75 -16.40 4.04 -19.54
N ASP A 76 -17.11 3.51 -18.56
CA ASP A 76 -18.34 4.11 -17.99
C ASP A 76 -18.11 4.75 -16.62
N ASP A 77 -16.85 4.77 -16.16
CA ASP A 77 -16.42 5.27 -14.85
C ASP A 77 -17.11 4.61 -13.65
N THR A 78 -17.70 3.42 -13.87
CA THR A 78 -18.41 2.65 -12.83
C THR A 78 -17.65 1.36 -12.53
N TYR A 79 -16.83 1.38 -11.49
CA TYR A 79 -15.99 0.25 -11.08
C TYR A 79 -15.95 0.13 -9.56
N GLU A 80 -15.93 -1.10 -9.03
CA GLU A 80 -15.98 -1.40 -7.61
C GLU A 80 -14.59 -1.27 -6.94
N TYR A 81 -13.93 -0.13 -7.16
CA TYR A 81 -12.60 0.11 -6.59
C TYR A 81 -12.62 0.17 -5.08
N ASP A 82 -13.51 0.98 -4.50
CA ASP A 82 -13.56 1.24 -3.07
C ASP A 82 -14.17 0.05 -2.31
N GLU A 83 -15.13 -0.64 -2.92
CA GLU A 83 -15.87 -1.72 -2.28
C GLU A 83 -15.12 -3.05 -2.29
N ILE A 84 -14.31 -3.30 -3.34
CA ILE A 84 -13.68 -4.62 -3.55
C ILE A 84 -12.17 -4.50 -3.74
N SER A 85 -11.72 -3.71 -4.72
CA SER A 85 -10.32 -3.76 -5.16
C SER A 85 -9.35 -3.21 -4.11
N ILE A 86 -9.66 -2.06 -3.51
CA ILE A 86 -8.83 -1.44 -2.47
C ILE A 86 -8.81 -2.31 -1.20
N PRO A 87 -9.95 -2.77 -0.65
CA PRO A 87 -9.94 -3.69 0.49
C PRO A 87 -9.14 -4.98 0.22
N PHE A 88 -9.28 -5.55 -0.99
CA PHE A 88 -8.50 -6.74 -1.36
C PHE A 88 -7.00 -6.50 -1.34
N LEU A 89 -6.52 -5.41 -1.99
CA LEU A 89 -5.08 -5.09 -2.00
C LEU A 89 -4.56 -4.75 -0.61
N SER A 90 -5.38 -4.08 0.21
CA SER A 90 -5.02 -3.75 1.59
C SER A 90 -4.83 -5.02 2.43
N GLU A 91 -5.76 -5.96 2.34
CA GLU A 91 -5.65 -7.24 3.05
C GLU A 91 -4.47 -8.08 2.54
N LEU A 92 -4.28 -8.15 1.23
CA LEU A 92 -3.12 -8.81 0.63
C LEU A 92 -1.80 -8.25 1.20
N GLY A 93 -1.69 -6.93 1.28
CA GLY A 93 -0.52 -6.26 1.85
C GLY A 93 -0.29 -6.63 3.33
N ARG A 94 -1.36 -6.68 4.13
CA ARG A 94 -1.30 -7.09 5.55
C ARG A 94 -0.85 -8.54 5.70
N VAL A 95 -1.43 -9.46 4.93
CA VAL A 95 -1.05 -10.88 4.95
C VAL A 95 0.42 -11.08 4.59
N ILE A 96 0.89 -10.43 3.55
CA ILE A 96 2.31 -10.51 3.15
C ILE A 96 3.22 -9.89 4.22
N TYR A 97 2.83 -8.76 4.80
CA TYR A 97 3.60 -8.15 5.88
C TYR A 97 3.70 -9.05 7.12
N GLU A 98 2.61 -9.69 7.55
CA GLU A 98 2.61 -10.65 8.65
C GLU A 98 3.49 -11.86 8.36
N TYR A 99 3.43 -12.38 7.12
CA TYR A 99 4.34 -13.44 6.69
C TYR A 99 5.81 -12.99 6.79
N GLU A 100 6.13 -11.78 6.31
CA GLU A 100 7.48 -11.21 6.38
C GLU A 100 7.96 -10.97 7.82
N LEU A 101 7.07 -10.67 8.75
CA LEU A 101 7.39 -10.58 10.18
C LEU A 101 7.73 -11.93 10.79
N SER A 102 7.07 -13.00 10.37
CA SER A 102 7.14 -14.33 10.98
C SER A 102 8.19 -15.25 10.36
N ARG A 103 8.55 -15.05 9.08
CA ARG A 103 9.46 -15.96 8.38
C ARG A 103 10.89 -15.87 8.91
N THR A 104 11.57 -17.02 8.97
CA THR A 104 13.00 -17.08 9.27
C THR A 104 13.80 -16.47 8.13
N ARG A 105 14.75 -15.58 8.46
CA ARG A 105 15.65 -14.93 7.50
C ARG A 105 17.09 -15.30 7.78
N ASN A 106 17.84 -15.58 6.73
CA ASN A 106 19.27 -15.81 6.84
C ASN A 106 20.07 -14.51 7.01
N TYR A 107 19.49 -13.38 6.55
CA TYR A 107 20.11 -12.06 6.61
C TYR A 107 19.09 -11.01 7.01
N SER A 108 19.51 -10.05 7.83
CA SER A 108 18.72 -8.85 8.13
C SER A 108 19.02 -7.78 7.10
N PRO A 109 18.02 -7.02 6.63
CA PRO A 109 18.24 -5.93 5.71
C PRO A 109 19.06 -4.80 6.34
N ASP A 110 19.93 -4.17 5.56
CA ASP A 110 20.63 -2.93 5.95
C ASP A 110 19.75 -1.73 5.59
N LEU A 111 18.90 -1.32 6.52
CA LEU A 111 17.96 -0.21 6.35
C LEU A 111 18.59 1.16 6.64
N ASN A 112 19.88 1.25 6.97
CA ASN A 112 20.54 2.53 7.27
C ASN A 112 20.59 3.46 6.05
N ARG A 113 20.55 2.90 4.85
CA ARG A 113 20.54 3.63 3.58
C ARG A 113 19.19 4.27 3.24
N ILE A 114 18.12 3.93 3.97
CA ILE A 114 16.74 4.36 3.69
C ILE A 114 16.32 5.50 4.62
N LYS A 115 17.17 5.91 5.54
CA LYS A 115 16.92 7.11 6.35
C LYS A 115 16.96 8.33 5.46
N LEU A 116 15.81 8.70 4.92
CA LEU A 116 15.60 10.02 4.37
C LEU A 116 15.50 10.98 5.55
N GLU A 117 16.56 11.74 5.77
CA GLU A 117 16.49 12.94 6.62
C GLU A 117 15.64 13.96 5.86
N TYR A 118 14.45 14.29 6.39
CA TYR A 118 13.58 15.35 5.91
C TYR A 118 13.73 16.59 6.78
#